data_e6a1bb1217b67c0f71ed2d07cc08959e
#
_entry.id   e6a1bb1217b67c0f71ed2d07cc08959e
#
_cell.length_a   1.000
_cell.length_b   1.000
_cell.length_c   1.000
_cell.angle_alpha   90.00
_cell.angle_beta   90.00
_cell.angle_gamma   90.00
#
_symmetry.space_group_name_H-M   'P 1'
#
loop_
_entity.id
_entity.type
_entity.pdbx_description
1 polymer ?
#
loop_
_entity_poly.entity_id
_entity_poly.type
_entity_poly.pdbx_seq_one_letter_code
_entity_poly.pdbx_strand_id
1 'polypeptide(L)'
;AVQGPAVRHQRSDLRTMDDMTPLLELAGITKRFPGVLANDDVHLEVAPGEIHALLGENGAGKSTLMNILYGLYRPDEGEVRLNGEPSGIESPADAIEAGVGMIHQHFMLVPTLTVAENVALGLAGNGVLLDTSGVAERVGELSSRYGLSVDPEAYVWQLAVGERQRVEIVKALYRDCRLLVLDEPTAVLTPIEVEELFVTLRTMATDGVGLIFITHKLGEVLALADRITVMRDGRVTGETVPSATSKGELANMMVGRPVQLAPDRPMVEVGAVRLAIDGLRVDGDRGTEAVKECGLEVRAGEIVGIAGVSGNGQRELAEAVVGLRSVTAGRVAIDGVDVTGMHPSRVRAAGLAYVPEERMRDGVVAEFSVAENLILVDHDRPPFCRRGLLRLGAIADHCRDLVERFMVKTPTLDTPAGNLSGGNIQKLILARELSSEPGVLLASQPTRGVDIGAAEYIHRRLIEERGRGAAVLVISEDLDEVLALSDRIAVMSEGRILAVMDRDEATIQRIGLLMAGSEAVA
;
A
#
# COMPACT_ATOMS: atom_id res chain seq x y z
N ALA A 1 -10.62 -14.65 -54.92
CA ALA A 1 -9.89 -13.40 -54.93
C ALA A 1 -10.87 -12.27 -54.65
N VAL A 2 -11.04 -11.85 -53.41
CA VAL A 2 -11.62 -10.54 -53.05
C VAL A 2 -10.79 -10.02 -51.89
N GLN A 3 -9.94 -9.06 -52.16
CA GLN A 3 -9.20 -8.31 -51.15
C GLN A 3 -10.18 -7.34 -50.43
N GLY A 4 -10.33 -7.47 -49.13
CA GLY A 4 -10.97 -6.47 -48.26
C GLY A 4 -9.98 -5.35 -47.91
N PRO A 5 -10.44 -4.11 -47.64
CA PRO A 5 -9.57 -2.95 -47.49
C PRO A 5 -8.83 -2.99 -46.13
N ALA A 6 -7.53 -2.70 -46.20
CA ALA A 6 -6.64 -2.52 -45.07
C ALA A 6 -7.13 -1.35 -44.20
N VAL A 7 -7.29 -1.61 -42.91
CA VAL A 7 -7.51 -0.60 -41.86
C VAL A 7 -6.22 0.23 -41.72
N ARG A 8 -6.21 1.39 -42.40
CA ARG A 8 -5.25 2.48 -42.13
C ARG A 8 -5.98 3.54 -41.30
N HIS A 9 -6.03 3.35 -39.99
CA HIS A 9 -6.36 4.45 -39.07
C HIS A 9 -5.87 4.04 -37.67
N GLN A 10 -4.67 4.48 -37.33
CA GLN A 10 -4.21 4.64 -35.94
C GLN A 10 -2.73 5.06 -35.81
N ARG A 11 -2.16 5.71 -36.86
CA ARG A 11 -0.80 6.30 -36.75
C ARG A 11 -0.78 7.84 -36.75
N SER A 12 -1.95 8.51 -36.78
CA SER A 12 -2.00 9.98 -36.80
C SER A 12 -1.95 10.61 -35.41
N ASP A 13 -2.41 9.91 -34.35
CA ASP A 13 -2.53 10.54 -33.03
C ASP A 13 -1.23 10.43 -32.17
N LEU A 14 -0.36 9.50 -32.50
CA LEU A 14 0.97 9.39 -31.87
C LEU A 14 1.99 10.39 -32.40
N ARG A 15 1.78 10.97 -33.59
CA ARG A 15 2.72 11.92 -34.20
C ARG A 15 2.55 13.37 -33.73
N THR A 16 1.51 13.71 -33.00
CA THR A 16 1.27 15.08 -32.51
C THR A 16 1.92 15.36 -31.15
N MET A 17 2.31 14.34 -30.38
CA MET A 17 3.05 14.52 -29.12
C MET A 17 4.58 14.54 -29.30
N ASP A 18 5.11 13.87 -30.34
CA ASP A 18 6.57 13.77 -30.61
C ASP A 18 7.22 15.09 -31.09
N ASP A 19 6.43 16.13 -31.45
CA ASP A 19 6.95 17.42 -31.94
C ASP A 19 6.94 18.54 -30.86
N MET A 20 6.46 18.26 -29.63
CA MET A 20 6.43 19.26 -28.55
C MET A 20 7.64 19.08 -27.63
N THR A 21 8.28 20.21 -27.27
CA THR A 21 9.32 20.20 -26.23
C THR A 21 8.75 19.60 -24.95
N PRO A 22 9.34 18.54 -24.37
CA PRO A 22 8.85 17.93 -23.14
C PRO A 22 8.91 18.93 -21.98
N LEU A 23 7.91 18.88 -21.08
CA LEU A 23 7.90 19.65 -19.85
C LEU A 23 9.04 19.22 -18.92
N LEU A 24 9.27 17.91 -18.83
CA LEU A 24 10.37 17.27 -18.09
C LEU A 24 11.12 16.31 -19.00
N GLU A 25 12.44 16.34 -18.95
CA GLU A 25 13.33 15.32 -19.49
C GLU A 25 14.37 14.95 -18.42
N LEU A 26 14.42 13.68 -18.04
CA LEU A 26 15.50 13.08 -17.28
C LEU A 26 16.38 12.32 -18.27
N ALA A 27 17.61 12.76 -18.47
CA ALA A 27 18.51 12.22 -19.48
C ALA A 27 19.70 11.51 -18.84
N GLY A 28 19.73 10.17 -18.93
CA GLY A 28 20.84 9.33 -18.47
C GLY A 28 21.11 9.41 -16.97
N ILE A 29 20.09 9.53 -16.15
CA ILE A 29 20.23 9.73 -14.69
C ILE A 29 20.82 8.48 -14.05
N THR A 30 22.01 8.67 -13.43
CA THR A 30 22.68 7.64 -12.63
C THR A 30 22.90 8.13 -11.21
N LYS A 31 22.58 7.28 -10.22
CA LYS A 31 22.79 7.56 -8.80
C LYS A 31 23.31 6.35 -8.05
N ARG A 32 24.44 6.54 -7.38
CA ARG A 32 25.13 5.53 -6.56
C ARG A 32 25.09 5.91 -5.09
N PHE A 33 24.78 4.95 -4.24
CA PHE A 33 24.97 5.02 -2.80
C PHE A 33 25.98 3.94 -2.38
N PRO A 34 26.57 3.99 -1.18
CA PRO A 34 27.49 2.95 -0.71
C PRO A 34 26.86 1.53 -0.82
N GLY A 35 27.37 0.72 -1.73
CA GLY A 35 26.91 -0.64 -1.98
C GLY A 35 25.64 -0.79 -2.82
N VAL A 36 25.02 0.30 -3.32
CA VAL A 36 23.79 0.25 -4.11
C VAL A 36 23.86 1.19 -5.31
N LEU A 37 23.57 0.68 -6.50
CA LEU A 37 23.30 1.47 -7.70
C LEU A 37 21.78 1.69 -7.79
N ALA A 38 21.33 2.85 -7.32
CA ALA A 38 19.90 3.13 -7.17
C ALA A 38 19.22 3.54 -8.48
N ASN A 39 19.92 4.26 -9.36
CA ASN A 39 19.51 4.57 -10.73
C ASN A 39 20.71 4.35 -11.65
N ASP A 40 20.47 3.79 -12.82
CA ASP A 40 21.49 3.39 -13.80
C ASP A 40 20.99 3.73 -15.20
N ASP A 41 21.49 4.85 -15.74
CA ASP A 41 21.18 5.37 -17.07
C ASP A 41 19.65 5.50 -17.33
N VAL A 42 18.94 6.15 -16.39
CA VAL A 42 17.48 6.30 -16.45
C VAL A 42 17.10 7.48 -17.34
N HIS A 43 16.22 7.22 -18.29
CA HIS A 43 15.57 8.20 -19.15
C HIS A 43 14.09 8.25 -18.84
N LEU A 44 13.51 9.45 -18.75
CA LEU A 44 12.08 9.69 -18.56
C LEU A 44 11.69 11.03 -19.14
N GLU A 45 10.64 11.08 -19.93
CA GLU A 45 10.08 12.31 -20.47
C GLU A 45 8.62 12.45 -20.08
N VAL A 46 8.19 13.69 -19.81
CA VAL A 46 6.78 14.02 -19.54
C VAL A 46 6.40 15.23 -20.36
N ALA A 47 5.34 15.12 -21.15
CA ALA A 47 4.79 16.22 -21.92
C ALA A 47 3.89 17.14 -21.07
N PRO A 48 3.65 18.41 -21.47
CA PRO A 48 2.63 19.24 -20.84
C PRO A 48 1.25 18.58 -20.92
N GLY A 49 0.54 18.50 -19.78
CA GLY A 49 -0.79 17.88 -19.72
C GLY A 49 -0.81 16.35 -19.80
N GLU A 50 0.33 15.70 -19.75
CA GLU A 50 0.46 14.23 -19.70
C GLU A 50 0.34 13.71 -18.27
N ILE A 51 -0.39 12.61 -18.09
CA ILE A 51 -0.35 11.79 -16.87
C ILE A 51 0.56 10.59 -17.12
N HIS A 52 1.79 10.70 -16.64
CA HIS A 52 2.81 9.67 -16.78
C HIS A 52 2.87 8.78 -15.53
N ALA A 53 2.58 7.50 -15.68
CA ALA A 53 2.73 6.54 -14.57
C ALA A 53 4.15 6.01 -14.48
N LEU A 54 4.75 6.08 -13.29
CA LEU A 54 6.05 5.48 -12.99
C LEU A 54 5.85 4.26 -12.08
N LEU A 55 6.00 3.07 -12.65
CA LEU A 55 5.84 1.79 -11.99
C LEU A 55 7.17 1.15 -11.60
N GLY A 56 7.14 0.26 -10.63
CA GLY A 56 8.28 -0.57 -10.23
C GLY A 56 8.10 -1.12 -8.83
N GLU A 57 8.79 -2.20 -8.49
CA GLU A 57 8.79 -2.76 -7.15
C GLU A 57 9.47 -1.82 -6.13
N ASN A 58 9.31 -2.12 -4.83
CA ASN A 58 10.04 -1.40 -3.78
C ASN A 58 11.55 -1.59 -3.97
N GLY A 59 12.31 -0.49 -3.95
CA GLY A 59 13.74 -0.51 -4.26
C GLY A 59 14.09 -0.43 -5.74
N ALA A 60 13.13 -0.29 -6.66
CA ALA A 60 13.39 -0.13 -8.10
C ALA A 60 14.04 1.22 -8.48
N GLY A 61 14.22 2.15 -7.52
CA GLY A 61 14.86 3.44 -7.77
C GLY A 61 13.90 4.62 -7.97
N LYS A 62 12.57 4.42 -7.95
CA LYS A 62 11.55 5.47 -8.19
C LYS A 62 11.70 6.68 -7.27
N SER A 63 11.70 6.45 -5.95
CA SER A 63 11.81 7.54 -4.97
C SER A 63 13.17 8.25 -5.06
N THR A 64 14.25 7.53 -5.40
CA THR A 64 15.56 8.15 -5.65
C THR A 64 15.50 9.08 -6.86
N LEU A 65 14.87 8.64 -7.95
CA LEU A 65 14.69 9.42 -9.17
C LEU A 65 13.88 10.70 -8.91
N MET A 66 12.79 10.58 -8.14
CA MET A 66 11.96 11.74 -7.77
C MET A 66 12.68 12.69 -6.80
N ASN A 67 13.47 12.16 -5.88
CA ASN A 67 14.30 12.99 -5.00
C ASN A 67 15.39 13.75 -5.77
N ILE A 68 15.88 13.21 -6.88
CA ILE A 68 16.78 13.94 -7.78
C ILE A 68 16.02 15.07 -8.48
N LEU A 69 14.84 14.78 -9.03
CA LEU A 69 13.98 15.80 -9.66
C LEU A 69 13.61 16.92 -8.69
N TYR A 70 13.38 16.59 -7.41
CA TYR A 70 13.00 17.56 -6.37
C TYR A 70 14.21 18.23 -5.69
N GLY A 71 15.45 17.95 -6.13
CA GLY A 71 16.66 18.60 -5.63
C GLY A 71 17.14 18.12 -4.26
N LEU A 72 16.60 16.99 -3.74
CA LEU A 72 17.08 16.37 -2.50
C LEU A 72 18.39 15.59 -2.71
N TYR A 73 18.59 15.05 -3.91
CA TYR A 73 19.83 14.38 -4.32
C TYR A 73 20.33 14.97 -5.63
N ARG A 74 21.66 15.05 -5.77
CA ARG A 74 22.28 15.32 -7.07
C ARG A 74 22.54 14.01 -7.80
N PRO A 75 22.28 13.90 -9.11
CA PRO A 75 22.69 12.75 -9.90
C PRO A 75 24.22 12.69 -9.94
N ASP A 76 24.78 11.49 -10.06
CA ASP A 76 26.22 11.30 -10.27
C ASP A 76 26.57 11.42 -11.75
N GLU A 77 25.63 11.07 -12.66
CA GLU A 77 25.71 11.23 -14.11
C GLU A 77 24.32 11.58 -14.65
N GLY A 78 24.27 12.20 -15.83
CA GLY A 78 23.03 12.64 -16.47
C GLY A 78 22.60 14.04 -16.02
N GLU A 79 21.47 14.50 -16.58
CA GLU A 79 20.92 15.82 -16.29
C GLU A 79 19.40 15.85 -16.26
N VAL A 80 18.86 16.81 -15.51
CA VAL A 80 17.43 17.12 -15.45
C VAL A 80 17.18 18.37 -16.26
N ARG A 81 16.26 18.31 -17.23
CA ARG A 81 15.84 19.45 -18.03
C ARG A 81 14.36 19.73 -17.82
N LEU A 82 14.01 21.01 -17.75
CA LEU A 82 12.63 21.51 -17.75
C LEU A 82 12.41 22.41 -18.96
N ASN A 83 11.36 22.14 -19.74
CA ASN A 83 11.07 22.84 -20.99
C ASN A 83 12.27 22.86 -21.96
N GLY A 84 13.07 21.80 -21.99
CA GLY A 84 14.24 21.66 -22.85
C GLY A 84 15.53 22.30 -22.31
N GLU A 85 15.49 23.07 -21.22
CA GLU A 85 16.64 23.75 -20.63
C GLU A 85 17.11 23.01 -19.34
N PRO A 86 18.41 22.97 -19.03
CA PRO A 86 18.90 22.42 -17.77
C PRO A 86 18.21 23.08 -16.58
N SER A 87 17.66 22.28 -15.67
CA SER A 87 16.75 22.78 -14.61
C SER A 87 17.46 23.61 -13.53
N GLY A 88 18.74 23.38 -13.29
CA GLY A 88 19.49 24.04 -12.22
C GLY A 88 18.97 23.75 -10.81
N ILE A 89 18.09 22.76 -10.61
CA ILE A 89 17.51 22.40 -9.33
C ILE A 89 18.58 21.77 -8.43
N GLU A 90 18.88 22.41 -7.32
CA GLU A 90 19.83 21.94 -6.31
C GLU A 90 19.19 21.79 -4.92
N SER A 91 17.95 22.25 -4.76
CA SER A 91 17.18 22.18 -3.52
C SER A 91 15.68 22.08 -3.79
N PRO A 92 14.86 21.63 -2.81
CA PRO A 92 13.40 21.67 -2.93
C PRO A 92 12.82 23.07 -3.16
N ALA A 93 13.51 24.12 -2.69
CA ALA A 93 13.09 25.50 -2.94
C ALA A 93 13.22 25.84 -4.43
N ASP A 94 14.34 25.46 -5.06
CA ASP A 94 14.54 25.67 -6.50
C ASP A 94 13.52 24.87 -7.31
N ALA A 95 13.18 23.63 -6.91
CA ALA A 95 12.17 22.81 -7.56
C ALA A 95 10.79 23.50 -7.53
N ILE A 96 10.40 24.04 -6.37
CA ILE A 96 9.14 24.78 -6.21
C ILE A 96 9.14 26.04 -7.10
N GLU A 97 10.23 26.80 -7.12
CA GLU A 97 10.37 28.01 -7.96
C GLU A 97 10.31 27.67 -9.46
N ALA A 98 10.86 26.52 -9.86
CA ALA A 98 10.76 25.99 -11.21
C ALA A 98 9.37 25.44 -11.58
N GLY A 99 8.42 25.42 -10.63
CA GLY A 99 7.06 24.93 -10.81
C GLY A 99 6.93 23.41 -10.68
N VAL A 100 7.86 22.74 -9.98
CA VAL A 100 7.77 21.31 -9.66
C VAL A 100 7.18 21.15 -8.25
N GLY A 101 6.02 20.52 -8.16
CA GLY A 101 5.38 20.13 -6.89
C GLY A 101 5.56 18.66 -6.61
N MET A 102 5.59 18.28 -5.32
CA MET A 102 5.63 16.89 -4.91
C MET A 102 4.69 16.64 -3.75
N ILE A 103 3.83 15.65 -3.90
CA ILE A 103 2.99 15.11 -2.84
C ILE A 103 3.60 13.79 -2.39
N HIS A 104 4.03 13.75 -1.14
CA HIS A 104 4.68 12.59 -0.54
C HIS A 104 3.65 11.58 -0.04
N GLN A 105 4.04 10.33 0.10
CA GLN A 105 3.23 9.25 0.67
C GLN A 105 2.70 9.58 2.09
N HIS A 106 3.46 10.35 2.88
CA HIS A 106 3.05 10.88 4.17
C HIS A 106 2.78 12.37 4.06
N PHE A 107 1.62 12.81 4.55
CA PHE A 107 1.22 14.23 4.47
C PHE A 107 2.20 15.15 5.20
N MET A 108 2.63 16.17 4.49
CA MET A 108 3.51 17.23 5.02
C MET A 108 2.68 18.43 5.51
N LEU A 109 1.66 18.14 6.33
CA LEU A 109 0.76 19.14 6.93
C LEU A 109 0.99 19.26 8.43
N VAL A 110 0.91 20.48 8.95
CA VAL A 110 0.97 20.76 10.39
C VAL A 110 -0.44 20.63 10.97
N PRO A 111 -0.71 19.63 11.83
CA PRO A 111 -2.08 19.35 12.29
C PRO A 111 -2.76 20.48 13.06
N THR A 112 -1.98 21.30 13.76
CA THR A 112 -2.47 22.39 14.63
C THR A 112 -2.75 23.69 13.88
N LEU A 113 -2.44 23.77 12.60
CA LEU A 113 -2.71 24.92 11.74
C LEU A 113 -3.97 24.69 10.90
N THR A 114 -4.59 25.78 10.44
CA THR A 114 -5.66 25.76 9.46
C THR A 114 -5.13 25.37 8.08
N VAL A 115 -6.01 25.06 7.15
CA VAL A 115 -5.65 24.80 5.75
C VAL A 115 -4.95 26.01 5.13
N ALA A 116 -5.53 27.21 5.29
CA ALA A 116 -4.93 28.45 4.78
C ALA A 116 -3.54 28.69 5.35
N GLU A 117 -3.34 28.50 6.66
CA GLU A 117 -2.04 28.62 7.30
C GLU A 117 -1.03 27.58 6.78
N ASN A 118 -1.45 26.33 6.55
CA ASN A 118 -0.59 25.29 5.96
C ASN A 118 -0.16 25.63 4.52
N VAL A 119 -1.07 26.17 3.70
CA VAL A 119 -0.75 26.62 2.34
C VAL A 119 0.21 27.80 2.38
N ALA A 120 0.04 28.71 3.32
CA ALA A 120 0.86 29.89 3.50
C ALA A 120 2.29 29.59 4.01
N LEU A 121 2.53 28.43 4.63
CA LEU A 121 3.85 28.03 5.10
C LEU A 121 4.88 28.04 3.97
N GLY A 122 5.97 28.79 4.17
CA GLY A 122 7.07 28.89 3.20
C GLY A 122 6.78 29.78 1.99
N LEU A 123 5.68 30.54 1.97
CA LEU A 123 5.53 31.63 0.99
C LEU A 123 6.45 32.79 1.40
N ALA A 124 7.19 33.32 0.42
CA ALA A 124 8.00 34.51 0.61
C ALA A 124 7.07 35.72 0.77
N GLY A 125 6.80 36.12 2.01
CA GLY A 125 5.99 37.30 2.30
C GLY A 125 6.84 38.58 2.28
N ASN A 126 6.33 39.65 1.69
CA ASN A 126 6.92 40.99 1.73
C ASN A 126 6.69 41.72 3.06
N GLY A 127 6.47 41.01 4.18
CA GLY A 127 6.19 41.63 5.46
C GLY A 127 6.23 40.67 6.66
N VAL A 128 6.11 41.26 7.87
CA VAL A 128 6.09 40.55 9.16
C VAL A 128 4.75 39.85 9.42
N LEU A 129 3.71 40.19 8.66
CA LEU A 129 2.36 39.63 8.79
C LEU A 129 1.98 38.83 7.55
N LEU A 130 1.57 37.59 7.75
CA LEU A 130 1.05 36.70 6.74
C LEU A 130 -0.38 37.13 6.38
N ASP A 131 -0.69 37.38 5.11
CA ASP A 131 -2.07 37.64 4.65
C ASP A 131 -2.82 36.33 4.50
N THR A 132 -3.33 35.80 5.60
CA THR A 132 -4.10 34.54 5.61
C THR A 132 -5.44 34.69 4.90
N SER A 133 -6.01 35.91 4.83
CA SER A 133 -7.29 36.16 4.15
C SER A 133 -7.19 36.02 2.63
N GLY A 134 -6.15 36.60 2.02
CA GLY A 134 -5.87 36.44 0.60
C GLY A 134 -5.52 35.01 0.21
N VAL A 135 -4.80 34.30 1.12
CA VAL A 135 -4.54 32.87 0.95
C VAL A 135 -5.83 32.06 0.98
N ALA A 136 -6.72 32.31 1.97
CA ALA A 136 -7.99 31.61 2.08
C ALA A 136 -8.90 31.82 0.86
N GLU A 137 -8.98 33.06 0.33
CA GLU A 137 -9.73 33.36 -0.90
C GLU A 137 -9.19 32.56 -2.09
N ARG A 138 -7.87 32.56 -2.31
CA ARG A 138 -7.24 31.84 -3.40
C ARG A 138 -7.37 30.31 -3.27
N VAL A 139 -7.28 29.77 -2.04
CA VAL A 139 -7.57 28.35 -1.75
C VAL A 139 -9.01 28.01 -2.13
N GLY A 140 -9.99 28.87 -1.81
CA GLY A 140 -11.38 28.70 -2.19
C GLY A 140 -11.60 28.68 -3.71
N GLU A 141 -10.93 29.58 -4.46
CA GLU A 141 -10.96 29.60 -5.93
C GLU A 141 -10.41 28.29 -6.53
N LEU A 142 -9.22 27.83 -6.08
CA LEU A 142 -8.59 26.61 -6.56
C LEU A 142 -9.44 25.39 -6.20
N SER A 143 -9.95 25.34 -4.97
CA SER A 143 -10.85 24.29 -4.51
C SER A 143 -12.09 24.18 -5.41
N SER A 144 -12.71 25.30 -5.76
CA SER A 144 -13.87 25.35 -6.65
C SER A 144 -13.53 24.96 -8.09
N ARG A 145 -12.39 25.43 -8.61
CA ARG A 145 -11.93 25.15 -9.99
C ARG A 145 -11.69 23.66 -10.22
N TYR A 146 -11.06 22.99 -9.26
CA TYR A 146 -10.66 21.58 -9.38
C TYR A 146 -11.58 20.60 -8.63
N GLY A 147 -12.70 21.08 -8.07
CA GLY A 147 -13.68 20.24 -7.38
C GLY A 147 -13.17 19.59 -6.09
N LEU A 148 -12.20 20.23 -5.40
CA LEU A 148 -11.51 19.65 -4.26
C LEU A 148 -12.27 19.77 -2.94
N SER A 149 -13.29 20.64 -2.85
CA SER A 149 -14.14 20.81 -1.66
C SER A 149 -13.35 21.01 -0.35
N VAL A 150 -12.36 21.91 -0.36
CA VAL A 150 -11.50 22.20 0.79
C VAL A 150 -11.98 23.47 1.50
N ASP A 151 -12.17 23.40 2.83
CA ASP A 151 -12.46 24.56 3.69
C ASP A 151 -11.15 25.20 4.17
N PRO A 152 -10.83 26.45 3.78
CA PRO A 152 -9.60 27.13 4.17
C PRO A 152 -9.44 27.34 5.68
N GLU A 153 -10.56 27.47 6.41
CA GLU A 153 -10.58 27.78 7.85
C GLU A 153 -10.54 26.52 8.74
N ALA A 154 -10.74 25.32 8.15
CA ALA A 154 -10.70 24.06 8.89
C ALA A 154 -9.29 23.76 9.41
N TYR A 155 -9.18 23.27 10.64
CA TYR A 155 -7.91 22.78 11.17
C TYR A 155 -7.59 21.40 10.59
N VAL A 156 -6.33 21.18 10.21
CA VAL A 156 -5.89 19.91 9.56
C VAL A 156 -6.14 18.68 10.43
N TRP A 157 -6.08 18.79 11.77
CA TRP A 157 -6.38 17.67 12.66
C TRP A 157 -7.85 17.21 12.61
N GLN A 158 -8.77 18.06 12.16
CA GLN A 158 -10.20 17.78 12.02
C GLN A 158 -10.53 17.05 10.70
N LEU A 159 -9.64 17.16 9.72
CA LEU A 159 -9.85 16.65 8.37
C LEU A 159 -9.71 15.12 8.31
N ALA A 160 -10.61 14.50 7.56
CA ALA A 160 -10.45 13.11 7.14
C ALA A 160 -9.20 12.94 6.24
N VAL A 161 -8.77 11.71 6.05
CA VAL A 161 -7.53 11.41 5.31
C VAL A 161 -7.62 11.89 3.85
N GLY A 162 -8.75 11.63 3.17
CA GLY A 162 -8.99 12.11 1.82
C GLY A 162 -9.03 13.64 1.70
N GLU A 163 -9.54 14.34 2.72
CA GLU A 163 -9.51 15.80 2.76
C GLU A 163 -8.09 16.35 2.88
N ARG A 164 -7.23 15.71 3.71
CA ARG A 164 -5.81 16.09 3.81
C ARG A 164 -5.07 15.92 2.47
N GLN A 165 -5.40 14.87 1.72
CA GLN A 165 -4.88 14.68 0.37
C GLN A 165 -5.24 15.85 -0.55
N ARG A 166 -6.50 16.29 -0.52
CA ARG A 166 -6.98 17.44 -1.29
C ARG A 166 -6.26 18.74 -0.89
N VAL A 167 -5.95 18.91 0.40
CA VAL A 167 -5.18 20.07 0.89
C VAL A 167 -3.76 20.08 0.32
N GLU A 168 -3.07 18.93 0.26
CA GLU A 168 -1.73 18.85 -0.37
C GLU A 168 -1.76 19.21 -1.85
N ILE A 169 -2.82 18.80 -2.58
CA ILE A 169 -3.01 19.17 -4.00
C ILE A 169 -3.23 20.68 -4.11
N VAL A 170 -4.12 21.27 -3.30
CA VAL A 170 -4.34 22.72 -3.30
C VAL A 170 -3.06 23.49 -2.99
N LYS A 171 -2.27 23.02 -2.03
CA LYS A 171 -0.98 23.61 -1.65
C LYS A 171 0.03 23.62 -2.81
N ALA A 172 0.08 22.54 -3.61
CA ALA A 172 0.91 22.49 -4.81
C ALA A 172 0.39 23.45 -5.90
N LEU A 173 -0.93 23.45 -6.16
CA LEU A 173 -1.57 24.34 -7.13
C LEU A 173 -1.45 25.82 -6.77
N TYR A 174 -1.51 26.16 -5.49
CA TYR A 174 -1.34 27.54 -5.01
C TYR A 174 0.01 28.13 -5.41
N ARG A 175 1.02 27.28 -5.60
CA ARG A 175 2.38 27.66 -5.99
C ARG A 175 2.61 27.61 -7.51
N ASP A 176 1.55 27.67 -8.30
CA ASP A 176 1.59 27.63 -9.78
C ASP A 176 2.38 26.43 -10.33
N CYS A 177 2.15 25.26 -9.73
CA CYS A 177 2.78 23.99 -10.11
C CYS A 177 2.47 23.66 -11.58
N ARG A 178 3.51 23.39 -12.37
CA ARG A 178 3.42 22.95 -13.78
C ARG A 178 3.67 21.46 -13.95
N LEU A 179 4.46 20.88 -13.05
CA LEU A 179 4.74 19.45 -12.96
C LEU A 179 4.47 18.97 -11.54
N LEU A 180 3.53 18.05 -11.36
CA LEU A 180 3.18 17.51 -10.04
C LEU A 180 3.55 16.04 -9.97
N VAL A 181 4.38 15.68 -9.00
CA VAL A 181 4.71 14.31 -8.63
C VAL A 181 3.79 13.85 -7.50
N LEU A 182 3.13 12.71 -7.66
CA LEU A 182 2.27 12.09 -6.67
C LEU A 182 2.84 10.71 -6.32
N ASP A 183 3.30 10.56 -5.07
CA ASP A 183 3.87 9.31 -4.58
C ASP A 183 2.83 8.54 -3.76
N GLU A 184 2.28 7.46 -4.34
CA GLU A 184 1.22 6.60 -3.80
C GLU A 184 -0.01 7.36 -3.27
N PRO A 185 -0.62 8.27 -4.05
CA PRO A 185 -1.64 9.19 -3.53
C PRO A 185 -2.96 8.50 -3.17
N THR A 186 -3.17 7.25 -3.55
CA THR A 186 -4.41 6.50 -3.33
C THR A 186 -4.30 5.45 -2.22
N ALA A 187 -3.17 5.40 -1.51
CA ALA A 187 -2.90 4.33 -0.53
C ALA A 187 -3.92 4.28 0.62
N VAL A 188 -4.56 5.41 0.94
CA VAL A 188 -5.44 5.58 2.11
C VAL A 188 -6.86 6.04 1.73
N LEU A 189 -7.20 6.02 0.43
CA LEU A 189 -8.48 6.48 -0.10
C LEU A 189 -9.45 5.32 -0.34
N THR A 190 -10.74 5.60 -0.15
CA THR A 190 -11.82 4.71 -0.60
C THR A 190 -11.87 4.67 -2.13
N PRO A 191 -12.46 3.63 -2.75
CA PRO A 191 -12.63 3.59 -4.21
C PRO A 191 -13.35 4.81 -4.79
N ILE A 192 -14.34 5.35 -4.08
CA ILE A 192 -15.08 6.54 -4.50
C ILE A 192 -14.15 7.77 -4.48
N GLU A 193 -13.37 7.95 -3.42
CA GLU A 193 -12.40 9.05 -3.33
C GLU A 193 -11.28 8.93 -4.39
N VAL A 194 -10.90 7.70 -4.77
CA VAL A 194 -9.96 7.46 -5.87
C VAL A 194 -10.53 7.93 -7.20
N GLU A 195 -11.80 7.64 -7.49
CA GLU A 195 -12.48 8.13 -8.71
C GLU A 195 -12.56 9.66 -8.73
N GLU A 196 -12.92 10.30 -7.60
CA GLU A 196 -12.93 11.77 -7.46
C GLU A 196 -11.53 12.37 -7.70
N LEU A 197 -10.49 11.76 -7.12
CA LEU A 197 -9.10 12.16 -7.33
C LEU A 197 -8.74 12.07 -8.82
N PHE A 198 -9.11 10.99 -9.51
CA PHE A 198 -8.82 10.81 -10.93
C PHE A 198 -9.47 11.88 -11.79
N VAL A 199 -10.71 12.28 -11.50
CA VAL A 199 -11.38 13.40 -12.16
C VAL A 199 -10.59 14.70 -11.97
N THR A 200 -10.13 14.96 -10.74
CA THR A 200 -9.30 16.14 -10.42
C THR A 200 -7.99 16.12 -11.21
N LEU A 201 -7.26 15.01 -11.21
CA LEU A 201 -5.97 14.87 -11.93
C LEU A 201 -6.15 15.03 -13.44
N ARG A 202 -7.22 14.47 -14.02
CA ARG A 202 -7.55 14.67 -15.43
C ARG A 202 -7.86 16.15 -15.76
N THR A 203 -8.55 16.86 -14.86
CA THR A 203 -8.82 18.29 -15.03
C THR A 203 -7.52 19.09 -15.00
N MET A 204 -6.59 18.79 -14.08
CA MET A 204 -5.27 19.42 -14.02
C MET A 204 -4.45 19.17 -15.29
N ALA A 205 -4.44 17.92 -15.79
CA ALA A 205 -3.79 17.58 -17.04
C ALA A 205 -4.37 18.36 -18.23
N THR A 206 -5.70 18.50 -18.30
CA THR A 206 -6.38 19.30 -19.33
C THR A 206 -5.98 20.78 -19.26
N ASP A 207 -5.70 21.30 -18.07
CA ASP A 207 -5.18 22.65 -17.84
C ASP A 207 -3.67 22.79 -18.14
N GLY A 208 -3.01 21.71 -18.61
CA GLY A 208 -1.62 21.69 -19.05
C GLY A 208 -0.62 21.31 -17.95
N VAL A 209 -1.06 20.90 -16.76
CA VAL A 209 -0.16 20.41 -15.71
C VAL A 209 0.32 19.00 -16.07
N GLY A 210 1.64 18.78 -16.17
CA GLY A 210 2.23 17.45 -16.28
C GLY A 210 2.16 16.72 -14.94
N LEU A 211 1.82 15.44 -14.96
CA LEU A 211 1.65 14.64 -13.75
C LEU A 211 2.55 13.40 -13.80
N ILE A 212 3.32 13.15 -12.74
CA ILE A 212 4.00 11.86 -12.52
C ILE A 212 3.26 11.13 -11.40
N PHE A 213 2.63 10.01 -11.76
CA PHE A 213 1.81 9.21 -10.87
C PHE A 213 2.56 7.93 -10.48
N ILE A 214 3.03 7.85 -9.23
CA ILE A 214 3.76 6.69 -8.72
C ILE A 214 2.79 5.84 -7.91
N THR A 215 2.62 4.60 -8.33
CA THR A 215 1.80 3.62 -7.61
C THR A 215 2.27 2.20 -7.92
N HIS A 216 1.91 1.26 -7.09
CA HIS A 216 2.04 -0.18 -7.34
C HIS A 216 0.69 -0.82 -7.72
N LYS A 217 -0.41 -0.07 -7.68
CA LYS A 217 -1.75 -0.54 -8.01
C LYS A 217 -1.98 -0.49 -9.52
N LEU A 218 -1.79 -1.61 -10.20
CA LEU A 218 -1.84 -1.72 -11.66
C LEU A 218 -3.17 -1.30 -12.27
N GLY A 219 -4.29 -1.52 -11.55
CA GLY A 219 -5.62 -1.09 -11.99
C GLY A 219 -5.75 0.42 -12.12
N GLU A 220 -5.17 1.16 -11.19
CA GLU A 220 -5.17 2.63 -11.19
C GLU A 220 -4.38 3.20 -12.36
N VAL A 221 -3.23 2.59 -12.65
CA VAL A 221 -2.39 2.99 -13.78
C VAL A 221 -3.12 2.83 -15.11
N LEU A 222 -3.76 1.68 -15.32
CA LEU A 222 -4.53 1.43 -16.54
C LEU A 222 -5.75 2.34 -16.69
N ALA A 223 -6.32 2.83 -15.57
CA ALA A 223 -7.47 3.72 -15.58
C ALA A 223 -7.09 5.21 -15.78
N LEU A 224 -5.90 5.62 -15.31
CA LEU A 224 -5.55 7.03 -15.23
C LEU A 224 -4.46 7.47 -16.21
N ALA A 225 -3.40 6.67 -16.42
CA ALA A 225 -2.21 7.10 -17.14
C ALA A 225 -2.43 7.26 -18.65
N ASP A 226 -1.65 8.16 -19.27
CA ASP A 226 -1.51 8.28 -20.72
C ASP A 226 -0.31 7.47 -21.21
N ARG A 227 0.82 7.50 -20.46
CA ARG A 227 2.03 6.69 -20.69
C ARG A 227 2.46 6.04 -19.39
N ILE A 228 3.17 4.93 -19.52
CA ILE A 228 3.62 4.10 -18.41
C ILE A 228 5.10 3.77 -18.61
N THR A 229 5.94 4.12 -17.64
CA THR A 229 7.33 3.66 -17.56
C THR A 229 7.47 2.68 -16.40
N VAL A 230 8.09 1.53 -16.67
CA VAL A 230 8.35 0.49 -15.66
C VAL A 230 9.84 0.46 -15.31
N MET A 231 10.13 0.59 -14.02
CA MET A 231 11.50 0.50 -13.47
C MET A 231 11.71 -0.82 -12.71
N ARG A 232 12.91 -1.38 -12.84
CA ARG A 232 13.39 -2.52 -12.07
C ARG A 232 14.90 -2.43 -11.90
N ASP A 233 15.39 -2.69 -10.68
CA ASP A 233 16.82 -2.71 -10.35
C ASP A 233 17.55 -1.43 -10.80
N GLY A 234 16.92 -0.26 -10.65
CA GLY A 234 17.46 1.04 -10.99
C GLY A 234 17.41 1.42 -12.48
N ARG A 235 16.82 0.60 -13.33
CA ARG A 235 16.74 0.82 -14.80
C ARG A 235 15.30 0.84 -15.30
N VAL A 236 15.07 1.51 -16.41
CA VAL A 236 13.83 1.39 -17.18
C VAL A 236 13.83 0.04 -17.90
N THR A 237 12.82 -0.77 -17.64
CA THR A 237 12.66 -2.10 -18.26
C THR A 237 11.65 -2.12 -19.39
N GLY A 238 10.81 -1.10 -19.49
CA GLY A 238 9.85 -0.93 -20.57
C GLY A 238 9.03 0.33 -20.45
N GLU A 239 8.53 0.79 -21.60
CA GLU A 239 7.56 1.86 -21.74
C GLU A 239 6.38 1.35 -22.54
N THR A 240 5.17 1.80 -22.16
CA THR A 240 3.94 1.37 -22.83
C THR A 240 2.83 2.39 -22.60
N VAL A 241 1.66 2.11 -23.19
CA VAL A 241 0.43 2.88 -22.97
C VAL A 241 -0.67 1.94 -22.47
N PRO A 242 -1.68 2.42 -21.72
CA PRO A 242 -2.73 1.56 -21.15
C PRO A 242 -3.46 0.70 -22.20
N SER A 243 -3.66 1.23 -23.41
CA SER A 243 -4.34 0.51 -24.50
C SER A 243 -3.52 -0.64 -25.11
N ALA A 244 -2.21 -0.69 -24.86
CA ALA A 244 -1.29 -1.67 -25.42
C ALA A 244 -0.77 -2.68 -24.40
N THR A 245 -1.30 -2.68 -23.17
CA THR A 245 -0.81 -3.53 -22.08
C THR A 245 -1.95 -4.04 -21.19
N SER A 246 -1.61 -4.92 -20.24
CA SER A 246 -2.52 -5.48 -19.25
C SER A 246 -1.90 -5.50 -17.87
N LYS A 247 -2.71 -5.69 -16.79
CA LYS A 247 -2.21 -5.86 -15.42
C LYS A 247 -1.12 -6.95 -15.36
N GLY A 248 -1.32 -8.07 -16.05
CA GLY A 248 -0.36 -9.19 -16.07
C GLY A 248 0.97 -8.85 -16.76
N GLU A 249 0.93 -8.13 -17.88
CA GLU A 249 2.14 -7.70 -18.59
C GLU A 249 2.93 -6.67 -17.78
N LEU A 250 2.25 -5.70 -17.16
CA LEU A 250 2.90 -4.72 -16.27
C LEU A 250 3.56 -5.41 -15.09
N ALA A 251 2.87 -6.36 -14.42
CA ALA A 251 3.45 -7.15 -13.34
C ALA A 251 4.68 -7.94 -13.79
N ASN A 252 4.63 -8.56 -14.98
CA ASN A 252 5.76 -9.30 -15.54
C ASN A 252 6.96 -8.38 -15.82
N MET A 253 6.73 -7.18 -16.35
CA MET A 253 7.81 -6.19 -16.56
C MET A 253 8.43 -5.73 -15.23
N MET A 254 7.61 -5.52 -14.18
CA MET A 254 8.08 -5.11 -12.86
C MET A 254 8.93 -6.19 -12.20
N VAL A 255 8.47 -7.45 -12.21
CA VAL A 255 9.13 -8.57 -11.51
C VAL A 255 10.20 -9.24 -12.37
N GLY A 256 10.08 -9.19 -13.71
CA GLY A 256 11.02 -9.80 -14.67
C GLY A 256 10.82 -11.28 -14.91
N ARG A 257 9.71 -11.83 -14.46
CA ARG A 257 9.23 -13.19 -14.71
C ARG A 257 7.71 -13.22 -14.79
N PRO A 258 7.10 -14.27 -15.34
CA PRO A 258 5.65 -14.45 -15.25
C PRO A 258 5.18 -14.42 -13.77
N VAL A 259 4.14 -13.64 -13.51
CA VAL A 259 3.51 -13.48 -12.20
C VAL A 259 2.05 -13.88 -12.26
N GLN A 260 1.59 -14.63 -11.28
CA GLN A 260 0.20 -15.00 -11.13
C GLN A 260 -0.50 -14.04 -10.16
N LEU A 261 -1.13 -12.99 -10.69
CA LEU A 261 -1.83 -11.97 -9.88
C LEU A 261 -3.05 -12.52 -9.16
N ALA A 262 -3.76 -13.46 -9.79
CA ALA A 262 -4.86 -14.19 -9.18
C ALA A 262 -4.40 -15.63 -8.93
N PRO A 263 -4.17 -16.03 -7.68
CA PRO A 263 -3.69 -17.37 -7.38
C PRO A 263 -4.78 -18.41 -7.67
N ASP A 264 -4.36 -19.62 -8.09
CA ASP A 264 -5.27 -20.75 -8.25
C ASP A 264 -5.88 -21.12 -6.90
N ARG A 265 -7.21 -21.23 -6.88
CA ARG A 265 -7.98 -21.55 -5.68
C ARG A 265 -8.64 -22.92 -5.87
N PRO A 266 -8.02 -23.99 -5.38
CA PRO A 266 -8.64 -25.31 -5.47
C PRO A 266 -9.94 -25.35 -4.69
N MET A 267 -10.91 -26.12 -5.18
CA MET A 267 -12.13 -26.40 -4.42
C MET A 267 -11.75 -27.13 -3.14
N VAL A 268 -12.21 -26.61 -2.00
CA VAL A 268 -12.02 -27.21 -0.67
C VAL A 268 -13.38 -27.35 -0.01
N GLU A 269 -13.61 -28.47 0.65
CA GLU A 269 -14.82 -28.67 1.43
C GLU A 269 -14.76 -27.80 2.70
N VAL A 270 -15.75 -26.92 2.85
CA VAL A 270 -15.85 -26.04 4.02
C VAL A 270 -16.34 -26.85 5.21
N GLY A 271 -15.56 -26.86 6.28
CA GLY A 271 -15.81 -27.62 7.48
C GLY A 271 -16.53 -26.84 8.61
N ALA A 272 -16.28 -27.24 9.84
CA ALA A 272 -16.84 -26.62 11.04
C ALA A 272 -16.26 -25.20 11.28
N VAL A 273 -16.98 -24.38 12.05
CA VAL A 273 -16.51 -23.08 12.53
C VAL A 273 -15.30 -23.29 13.45
N ARG A 274 -14.18 -22.63 13.12
CA ARG A 274 -12.96 -22.64 13.90
C ARG A 274 -12.68 -21.34 14.64
N LEU A 275 -13.03 -20.19 14.02
CA LEU A 275 -13.01 -18.89 14.67
C LEU A 275 -14.43 -18.36 14.76
N ALA A 276 -14.89 -18.04 15.95
CA ALA A 276 -16.17 -17.36 16.18
C ALA A 276 -15.95 -16.09 16.99
N ILE A 277 -16.45 -14.98 16.47
CA ILE A 277 -16.47 -13.66 17.11
C ILE A 277 -17.95 -13.34 17.29
N ASP A 278 -18.40 -13.02 18.52
CA ASP A 278 -19.80 -12.77 18.83
C ASP A 278 -19.94 -11.52 19.67
N GLY A 279 -20.61 -10.50 19.11
CA GLY A 279 -20.92 -9.24 19.76
C GLY A 279 -19.72 -8.48 20.31
N LEU A 280 -18.54 -8.60 19.68
CA LEU A 280 -17.29 -8.09 20.20
C LEU A 280 -17.30 -6.55 20.24
N ARG A 281 -16.92 -5.99 21.39
CA ARG A 281 -16.71 -4.55 21.60
C ARG A 281 -15.31 -4.31 22.13
N VAL A 282 -14.64 -3.30 21.56
CA VAL A 282 -13.23 -2.99 21.88
C VAL A 282 -13.02 -1.48 21.84
N ASP A 283 -12.33 -0.96 22.86
CA ASP A 283 -11.93 0.43 22.89
C ASP A 283 -10.64 0.68 22.10
N GLY A 284 -10.60 1.79 21.38
CA GLY A 284 -9.42 2.30 20.71
C GLY A 284 -8.45 3.01 21.66
N ASP A 285 -7.30 3.41 21.12
CA ASP A 285 -6.21 4.04 21.90
C ASP A 285 -6.63 5.36 22.59
N ARG A 286 -7.70 6.00 22.11
CA ARG A 286 -8.25 7.25 22.69
C ARG A 286 -9.39 7.03 23.69
N GLY A 287 -9.66 5.77 24.06
CA GLY A 287 -10.77 5.42 24.96
C GLY A 287 -12.16 5.55 24.32
N THR A 288 -12.24 5.72 23.01
CA THR A 288 -13.49 5.65 22.25
C THR A 288 -13.68 4.25 21.71
N GLU A 289 -14.92 3.79 21.63
CA GLU A 289 -15.24 2.46 21.10
C GLU A 289 -14.84 2.34 19.61
N ALA A 290 -13.83 1.52 19.32
CA ALA A 290 -13.30 1.30 17.98
C ALA A 290 -13.95 0.11 17.27
N VAL A 291 -14.38 -0.92 18.02
CA VAL A 291 -15.15 -2.07 17.50
C VAL A 291 -16.47 -2.12 18.23
N LYS A 292 -17.56 -2.13 17.46
CA LYS A 292 -18.93 -1.96 17.94
C LYS A 292 -19.76 -3.18 17.57
N GLU A 293 -19.91 -4.12 18.50
CA GLU A 293 -20.81 -5.29 18.34
C GLU A 293 -20.48 -6.14 17.10
N CYS A 294 -19.18 -6.39 16.90
CA CYS A 294 -18.71 -7.16 15.75
C CYS A 294 -19.01 -8.65 15.92
N GLY A 295 -19.62 -9.26 14.90
CA GLY A 295 -19.87 -10.70 14.81
C GLY A 295 -19.33 -11.26 13.50
N LEU A 296 -18.56 -12.36 13.56
CA LEU A 296 -18.01 -13.02 12.38
C LEU A 296 -17.63 -14.48 12.70
N GLU A 297 -17.91 -15.38 11.76
CA GLU A 297 -17.48 -16.77 11.82
C GLU A 297 -16.57 -17.10 10.64
N VAL A 298 -15.48 -17.85 10.91
CA VAL A 298 -14.59 -18.40 9.89
C VAL A 298 -14.49 -19.91 10.07
N ARG A 299 -14.71 -20.66 8.98
CA ARG A 299 -14.78 -22.11 8.98
C ARG A 299 -13.47 -22.75 8.52
N ALA A 300 -13.28 -24.01 8.86
CA ALA A 300 -12.18 -24.81 8.34
C ALA A 300 -12.23 -24.86 6.81
N GLY A 301 -11.07 -24.61 6.15
CA GLY A 301 -10.98 -24.60 4.70
C GLY A 301 -11.59 -23.34 4.04
N GLU A 302 -11.82 -22.29 4.80
CA GLU A 302 -12.40 -21.02 4.34
C GLU A 302 -11.44 -19.86 4.54
N ILE A 303 -11.39 -18.92 3.60
CA ILE A 303 -10.79 -17.60 3.77
C ILE A 303 -11.91 -16.57 3.84
N VAL A 304 -12.04 -15.87 4.96
CA VAL A 304 -12.90 -14.69 5.08
C VAL A 304 -12.01 -13.45 5.02
N GLY A 305 -12.32 -12.55 4.08
CA GLY A 305 -11.63 -11.26 3.95
C GLY A 305 -12.42 -10.15 4.61
N ILE A 306 -11.79 -9.33 5.45
CA ILE A 306 -12.37 -8.07 5.94
C ILE A 306 -11.83 -6.94 5.08
N ALA A 307 -12.74 -6.31 4.32
CA ALA A 307 -12.49 -5.09 3.57
C ALA A 307 -12.87 -3.85 4.40
N GLY A 308 -12.06 -2.82 4.36
CA GLY A 308 -12.36 -1.56 5.04
C GLY A 308 -11.21 -0.56 4.92
N VAL A 309 -11.49 0.73 5.11
CA VAL A 309 -10.48 1.79 5.11
C VAL A 309 -9.74 1.80 6.45
N SER A 310 -8.47 2.20 6.42
CA SER A 310 -7.65 2.36 7.64
C SER A 310 -8.36 3.19 8.71
N GLY A 311 -8.27 2.72 9.95
CA GLY A 311 -8.88 3.42 11.10
C GLY A 311 -10.34 3.08 11.38
N ASN A 312 -10.93 2.15 10.67
CA ASN A 312 -12.31 1.68 10.90
C ASN A 312 -12.42 0.55 11.96
N GLY A 313 -11.38 0.30 12.76
CA GLY A 313 -11.42 -0.68 13.85
C GLY A 313 -10.84 -2.05 13.51
N GLN A 314 -10.32 -2.26 12.29
CA GLN A 314 -9.74 -3.54 11.86
C GLN A 314 -8.54 -3.94 12.71
N ARG A 315 -7.65 -3.01 13.05
CA ARG A 315 -6.49 -3.22 13.91
C ARG A 315 -6.91 -3.63 15.32
N GLU A 316 -7.85 -2.88 15.90
CA GLU A 316 -8.37 -3.15 17.24
C GLU A 316 -9.08 -4.51 17.30
N LEU A 317 -9.80 -4.90 16.24
CA LEU A 317 -10.41 -6.22 16.10
C LEU A 317 -9.34 -7.31 16.08
N ALA A 318 -8.30 -7.18 15.25
CA ALA A 318 -7.21 -8.15 15.17
C ALA A 318 -6.49 -8.28 16.51
N GLU A 319 -6.10 -7.16 17.15
CA GLU A 319 -5.42 -7.14 18.45
C GLU A 319 -6.27 -7.79 19.56
N ALA A 320 -7.59 -7.57 19.54
CA ALA A 320 -8.50 -8.18 20.52
C ALA A 320 -8.63 -9.71 20.33
N VAL A 321 -8.76 -10.17 19.09
CA VAL A 321 -8.83 -11.61 18.74
C VAL A 321 -7.59 -12.36 19.19
N VAL A 322 -6.40 -11.74 19.05
CA VAL A 322 -5.13 -12.38 19.44
C VAL A 322 -4.76 -12.16 20.91
N GLY A 323 -5.58 -11.41 21.67
CA GLY A 323 -5.36 -11.15 23.10
C GLY A 323 -4.35 -10.05 23.41
N LEU A 324 -4.01 -9.20 22.42
CA LEU A 324 -3.13 -8.02 22.60
C LEU A 324 -3.89 -6.79 23.11
N ARG A 325 -5.21 -6.77 22.98
CA ARG A 325 -6.08 -5.68 23.41
C ARG A 325 -7.22 -6.20 24.27
N SER A 326 -7.61 -5.44 25.28
CA SER A 326 -8.70 -5.79 26.17
C SER A 326 -10.06 -5.72 25.44
N VAL A 327 -10.90 -6.71 25.68
CA VAL A 327 -12.28 -6.78 25.21
C VAL A 327 -13.21 -6.15 26.25
N THR A 328 -14.07 -5.24 25.85
CA THR A 328 -15.04 -4.60 26.77
C THR A 328 -16.35 -5.38 26.86
N ALA A 329 -16.75 -6.07 25.77
CA ALA A 329 -17.90 -6.97 25.74
C ALA A 329 -17.79 -7.95 24.56
N GLY A 330 -18.61 -9.00 24.57
CA GLY A 330 -18.64 -10.02 23.53
C GLY A 330 -17.71 -11.18 23.81
N ARG A 331 -17.53 -12.04 22.79
CA ARG A 331 -16.81 -13.31 22.93
C ARG A 331 -15.96 -13.62 21.70
N VAL A 332 -14.80 -14.24 21.93
CA VAL A 332 -13.95 -14.85 20.90
C VAL A 332 -13.72 -16.32 21.26
N ALA A 333 -14.00 -17.22 20.31
CA ALA A 333 -13.77 -18.65 20.49
C ALA A 333 -12.95 -19.24 19.34
N ILE A 334 -12.02 -20.14 19.66
CA ILE A 334 -11.19 -20.89 18.70
C ILE A 334 -11.48 -22.38 18.91
N ASP A 335 -11.90 -23.08 17.86
CA ASP A 335 -12.33 -24.49 17.91
C ASP A 335 -13.29 -24.76 19.09
N GLY A 336 -14.21 -23.83 19.37
CA GLY A 336 -15.18 -23.88 20.45
C GLY A 336 -14.65 -23.50 21.83
N VAL A 337 -13.34 -23.28 21.98
CA VAL A 337 -12.71 -22.84 23.24
C VAL A 337 -12.80 -21.31 23.35
N ASP A 338 -13.37 -20.83 24.46
CA ASP A 338 -13.43 -19.39 24.75
C ASP A 338 -12.03 -18.87 25.09
N VAL A 339 -11.54 -17.93 24.30
CA VAL A 339 -10.23 -17.27 24.46
C VAL A 339 -10.34 -15.78 24.79
N THR A 340 -11.54 -15.28 25.06
CA THR A 340 -11.84 -13.87 25.28
C THR A 340 -10.95 -13.27 26.39
N GLY A 341 -10.18 -12.22 26.05
CA GLY A 341 -9.30 -11.54 27.00
C GLY A 341 -8.15 -12.39 27.55
N MET A 342 -7.90 -13.56 26.96
CA MET A 342 -6.75 -14.38 27.34
C MET A 342 -5.44 -13.76 26.87
N HIS A 343 -4.35 -14.07 27.58
CA HIS A 343 -3.01 -13.66 27.17
C HIS A 343 -2.64 -14.29 25.81
N PRO A 344 -1.93 -13.59 24.90
CA PRO A 344 -1.60 -14.07 23.55
C PRO A 344 -1.01 -15.48 23.49
N SER A 345 -0.17 -15.86 24.46
CA SER A 345 0.40 -17.21 24.52
C SER A 345 -0.66 -18.32 24.69
N ARG A 346 -1.79 -18.03 25.36
CA ARG A 346 -2.91 -18.97 25.51
C ARG A 346 -3.77 -19.02 24.26
N VAL A 347 -4.01 -17.87 23.63
CA VAL A 347 -4.71 -17.78 22.33
C VAL A 347 -3.94 -18.56 21.28
N ARG A 348 -2.61 -18.41 21.24
CA ARG A 348 -1.74 -19.19 20.37
C ARG A 348 -1.79 -20.70 20.68
N ALA A 349 -1.79 -21.07 21.96
CA ALA A 349 -1.91 -22.47 22.38
C ALA A 349 -3.25 -23.10 22.01
N ALA A 350 -4.30 -22.32 21.81
CA ALA A 350 -5.60 -22.74 21.26
C ALA A 350 -5.58 -22.95 19.73
N GLY A 351 -4.44 -22.69 19.05
CA GLY A 351 -4.25 -22.97 17.63
C GLY A 351 -4.35 -21.77 16.70
N LEU A 352 -4.26 -20.52 17.22
CA LEU A 352 -4.24 -19.32 16.41
C LEU A 352 -2.80 -18.87 16.09
N ALA A 353 -2.53 -18.58 14.82
CA ALA A 353 -1.34 -17.87 14.36
C ALA A 353 -1.71 -16.45 13.90
N TYR A 354 -0.79 -15.51 14.05
CA TYR A 354 -1.03 -14.10 13.72
C TYR A 354 0.10 -13.49 12.90
N VAL A 355 -0.28 -12.95 11.75
CA VAL A 355 0.57 -12.10 10.91
C VAL A 355 0.14 -10.65 11.12
N PRO A 356 0.94 -9.81 11.81
CA PRO A 356 0.56 -8.44 12.15
C PRO A 356 0.71 -7.47 10.98
N GLU A 357 -0.03 -6.38 11.05
CA GLU A 357 0.06 -5.27 10.08
C GLU A 357 1.43 -4.58 10.14
N GLU A 358 1.88 -4.18 11.33
CA GLU A 358 3.15 -3.47 11.54
C GLU A 358 4.30 -4.47 11.78
N ARG A 359 4.81 -5.05 10.67
CA ARG A 359 5.81 -6.13 10.71
C ARG A 359 7.07 -5.80 11.49
N MET A 360 7.57 -4.53 11.45
CA MET A 360 8.79 -4.13 12.16
C MET A 360 8.56 -3.91 13.65
N ARG A 361 7.38 -3.45 14.03
CA ARG A 361 7.04 -3.16 15.43
C ARG A 361 6.50 -4.39 16.15
N ASP A 362 5.61 -5.13 15.48
CA ASP A 362 4.82 -6.18 16.10
C ASP A 362 5.19 -7.59 15.58
N GLY A 363 5.85 -7.66 14.42
CA GLY A 363 6.14 -8.92 13.73
C GLY A 363 7.51 -9.50 14.05
N VAL A 364 8.54 -8.69 14.25
CA VAL A 364 9.92 -9.13 14.51
C VAL A 364 10.58 -8.28 15.58
N VAL A 365 11.62 -8.84 16.20
CA VAL A 365 12.59 -8.06 16.99
C VAL A 365 13.76 -7.75 16.05
N ALA A 366 13.89 -6.50 15.65
CA ALA A 366 14.81 -6.07 14.57
C ALA A 366 16.28 -6.41 14.86
N GLU A 367 16.71 -6.29 16.12
CA GLU A 367 18.07 -6.57 16.58
C GLU A 367 18.36 -8.07 16.73
N PHE A 368 17.30 -8.91 16.84
CA PHE A 368 17.46 -10.35 16.92
C PHE A 368 17.80 -10.93 15.54
N SER A 369 18.57 -12.00 15.57
CA SER A 369 18.91 -12.76 14.37
C SER A 369 17.68 -13.41 13.73
N VAL A 370 17.83 -13.85 12.49
CA VAL A 370 16.83 -14.66 11.78
C VAL A 370 16.45 -15.90 12.61
N ALA A 371 17.46 -16.61 13.17
CA ALA A 371 17.20 -17.80 13.99
C ALA A 371 16.42 -17.49 15.25
N GLU A 372 16.77 -16.43 15.98
CA GLU A 372 16.07 -16.03 17.21
C GLU A 372 14.62 -15.62 16.91
N ASN A 373 14.38 -14.87 15.83
CA ASN A 373 13.02 -14.53 15.42
C ASN A 373 12.18 -15.75 15.02
N LEU A 374 12.78 -16.75 14.35
CA LEU A 374 12.06 -17.97 13.95
C LEU A 374 11.60 -18.82 15.13
N ILE A 375 12.39 -18.90 16.21
CA ILE A 375 12.04 -19.70 17.39
C ILE A 375 11.36 -18.90 18.49
N LEU A 376 11.13 -17.59 18.29
CA LEU A 376 10.68 -16.67 19.34
C LEU A 376 9.46 -17.18 20.12
N VAL A 377 8.55 -17.84 19.45
CA VAL A 377 7.27 -18.32 20.02
C VAL A 377 7.32 -19.75 20.56
N ASP A 378 8.37 -20.52 20.23
CA ASP A 378 8.50 -21.95 20.58
C ASP A 378 9.81 -22.26 21.32
N HIS A 379 10.61 -21.25 21.68
CA HIS A 379 11.93 -21.38 22.25
C HIS A 379 11.94 -22.17 23.58
N ASP A 380 10.84 -22.18 24.35
CA ASP A 380 10.70 -22.83 25.65
C ASP A 380 10.23 -24.30 25.56
N ARG A 381 9.91 -24.79 24.33
CA ARG A 381 9.33 -26.12 24.10
C ARG A 381 10.34 -27.10 23.49
N PRO A 382 10.14 -28.43 23.67
CA PRO A 382 10.87 -29.42 22.89
C PRO A 382 10.53 -29.25 21.36
N PRO A 383 11.50 -29.44 20.47
CA PRO A 383 12.88 -29.91 20.68
C PRO A 383 13.89 -28.81 21.05
N PHE A 384 13.48 -27.52 21.11
CA PHE A 384 14.36 -26.35 21.22
C PHE A 384 14.88 -26.12 22.63
N CYS A 385 14.08 -26.46 23.64
CA CYS A 385 14.47 -26.35 25.05
C CYS A 385 14.36 -27.68 25.76
N ARG A 386 15.35 -27.97 26.62
CA ARG A 386 15.32 -29.12 27.54
C ARG A 386 15.86 -28.70 28.91
N ARG A 387 15.03 -28.81 29.93
CA ARG A 387 15.37 -28.46 31.34
C ARG A 387 15.85 -27.00 31.45
N GLY A 388 15.23 -26.07 30.70
CA GLY A 388 15.59 -24.65 30.72
C GLY A 388 16.84 -24.28 29.91
N LEU A 389 17.45 -25.23 29.19
CA LEU A 389 18.62 -24.98 28.34
C LEU A 389 18.24 -25.10 26.87
N LEU A 390 18.60 -24.09 26.07
CA LEU A 390 18.39 -24.08 24.62
C LEU A 390 19.32 -25.09 23.93
N ARG A 391 18.77 -25.81 22.97
CA ARG A 391 19.48 -26.76 22.12
C ARG A 391 19.85 -26.14 20.80
N LEU A 392 20.97 -25.40 20.79
CA LEU A 392 21.38 -24.58 19.63
C LEU A 392 21.46 -25.38 18.30
N GLY A 393 21.90 -26.65 18.35
CA GLY A 393 21.94 -27.52 17.17
C GLY A 393 20.54 -27.79 16.61
N ALA A 394 19.58 -28.17 17.45
CA ALA A 394 18.20 -28.40 17.01
C ALA A 394 17.53 -27.12 16.48
N ILE A 395 17.84 -25.97 17.10
CA ILE A 395 17.38 -24.67 16.63
C ILE A 395 17.95 -24.36 15.25
N ALA A 396 19.26 -24.50 15.06
CA ALA A 396 19.92 -24.21 13.78
C ALA A 396 19.41 -25.12 12.65
N ASP A 397 19.16 -26.41 12.94
CA ASP A 397 18.63 -27.35 11.95
C ASP A 397 17.20 -26.94 11.53
N HIS A 398 16.33 -26.67 12.49
CA HIS A 398 14.96 -26.20 12.25
C HIS A 398 14.92 -24.86 11.50
N CYS A 399 15.74 -23.90 11.89
CA CYS A 399 15.79 -22.60 11.24
C CYS A 399 16.28 -22.69 9.79
N ARG A 400 17.23 -23.60 9.48
CA ARG A 400 17.67 -23.86 8.09
C ARG A 400 16.53 -24.42 7.25
N ASP A 401 15.79 -25.39 7.76
CA ASP A 401 14.62 -25.96 7.09
C ASP A 401 13.56 -24.88 6.81
N LEU A 402 13.22 -24.04 7.79
CA LEU A 402 12.26 -22.96 7.62
C LEU A 402 12.73 -21.92 6.61
N VAL A 403 13.98 -21.49 6.67
CA VAL A 403 14.56 -20.51 5.73
C VAL A 403 14.48 -21.03 4.29
N GLU A 404 14.79 -22.32 4.07
CA GLU A 404 14.69 -22.97 2.77
C GLU A 404 13.21 -23.12 2.32
N ARG A 405 12.37 -23.70 3.17
CA ARG A 405 10.94 -23.98 2.87
C ARG A 405 10.14 -22.71 2.59
N PHE A 406 10.44 -21.62 3.29
CA PHE A 406 9.78 -20.33 3.13
C PHE A 406 10.54 -19.36 2.23
N MET A 407 11.65 -19.81 1.60
CA MET A 407 12.46 -19.01 0.67
C MET A 407 12.83 -17.64 1.27
N VAL A 408 13.24 -17.60 2.55
CA VAL A 408 13.73 -16.38 3.19
C VAL A 408 15.14 -16.10 2.70
N LYS A 409 15.34 -14.99 1.99
CA LYS A 409 16.67 -14.57 1.56
C LYS A 409 17.40 -13.90 2.71
N THR A 410 18.39 -14.57 3.26
CA THR A 410 19.28 -14.06 4.32
C THR A 410 20.71 -14.52 4.06
N PRO A 411 21.74 -13.69 4.35
CA PRO A 411 23.14 -14.11 4.25
C PRO A 411 23.47 -15.27 5.19
N THR A 412 23.01 -15.20 6.43
CA THR A 412 23.22 -16.21 7.47
C THR A 412 22.03 -16.25 8.43
N LEU A 413 21.94 -17.29 9.26
CA LEU A 413 20.95 -17.36 10.35
C LEU A 413 21.19 -16.33 11.46
N ASP A 414 22.43 -15.84 11.58
CA ASP A 414 22.82 -14.83 12.58
C ASP A 414 22.59 -13.39 12.10
N THR A 415 22.13 -13.21 10.87
CA THR A 415 21.80 -11.89 10.33
C THR A 415 20.67 -11.25 11.13
N PRO A 416 20.80 -10.01 11.64
CA PRO A 416 19.70 -9.29 12.28
C PRO A 416 18.51 -9.15 11.34
N ALA A 417 17.29 -9.40 11.85
CA ALA A 417 16.06 -9.34 11.04
C ALA A 417 15.83 -7.96 10.42
N GLY A 418 16.22 -6.89 11.12
CA GLY A 418 16.13 -5.51 10.64
C GLY A 418 16.93 -5.22 9.36
N ASN A 419 17.91 -6.06 9.02
CA ASN A 419 18.72 -5.92 7.81
C ASN A 419 18.11 -6.61 6.59
N LEU A 420 16.99 -7.31 6.76
CA LEU A 420 16.30 -7.97 5.65
C LEU A 420 15.39 -6.98 4.90
N SER A 421 15.14 -7.26 3.62
CA SER A 421 14.10 -6.52 2.88
C SER A 421 12.71 -6.81 3.45
N GLY A 422 11.75 -5.87 3.26
CA GLY A 422 10.39 -6.01 3.76
C GLY A 422 9.71 -7.32 3.35
N GLY A 423 9.88 -7.77 2.12
CA GLY A 423 9.37 -9.06 1.65
C GLY A 423 10.01 -10.26 2.37
N ASN A 424 11.31 -10.20 2.72
CA ASN A 424 11.96 -11.28 3.47
C ASN A 424 11.58 -11.27 4.94
N ILE A 425 11.35 -10.09 5.55
CA ILE A 425 10.78 -9.99 6.91
C ILE A 425 9.39 -10.62 6.94
N GLN A 426 8.55 -10.37 5.94
CA GLN A 426 7.21 -10.96 5.87
C GLN A 426 7.27 -12.49 5.72
N LYS A 427 8.19 -13.00 4.90
CA LYS A 427 8.45 -14.45 4.78
C LYS A 427 8.95 -15.06 6.09
N LEU A 428 9.80 -14.33 6.84
CA LEU A 428 10.29 -14.73 8.15
C LEU A 428 9.14 -14.87 9.16
N ILE A 429 8.23 -13.89 9.19
CA ILE A 429 7.03 -13.93 10.04
C ILE A 429 6.16 -15.14 9.65
N LEU A 430 5.85 -15.31 8.36
CA LEU A 430 5.06 -16.44 7.87
C LEU A 430 5.73 -17.78 8.20
N ALA A 431 7.06 -17.89 8.07
CA ALA A 431 7.79 -19.10 8.40
C ALA A 431 7.61 -19.48 9.89
N ARG A 432 7.71 -18.49 10.79
CA ARG A 432 7.48 -18.69 12.21
C ARG A 432 6.03 -19.06 12.52
N GLU A 433 5.07 -18.29 11.97
CA GLU A 433 3.66 -18.45 12.29
C GLU A 433 3.07 -19.75 11.75
N LEU A 434 3.48 -20.17 10.54
CA LEU A 434 2.98 -21.37 9.88
C LEU A 434 3.76 -22.64 10.20
N SER A 435 4.88 -22.53 10.95
CA SER A 435 5.69 -23.70 11.33
C SER A 435 4.94 -24.70 12.21
N SER A 436 3.96 -24.23 12.98
CA SER A 436 3.14 -25.03 13.90
C SER A 436 1.84 -25.56 13.29
N GLU A 437 1.60 -25.35 11.97
CA GLU A 437 0.39 -25.77 11.26
C GLU A 437 -0.90 -25.33 11.99
N PRO A 438 -1.15 -24.02 12.13
CA PRO A 438 -2.22 -23.50 12.96
C PRO A 438 -3.61 -23.89 12.42
N GLY A 439 -4.59 -24.09 13.32
CA GLY A 439 -5.99 -24.29 12.96
C GLY A 439 -6.69 -23.02 12.49
N VAL A 440 -6.26 -21.87 13.02
CA VAL A 440 -6.75 -20.53 12.67
C VAL A 440 -5.57 -19.63 12.34
N LEU A 441 -5.65 -18.94 11.20
CA LEU A 441 -4.66 -17.94 10.78
C LEU A 441 -5.34 -16.59 10.65
N LEU A 442 -4.90 -15.60 11.42
CA LEU A 442 -5.29 -14.20 11.25
C LEU A 442 -4.13 -13.46 10.57
N ALA A 443 -4.37 -12.92 9.37
CA ALA A 443 -3.41 -12.16 8.59
C ALA A 443 -3.91 -10.73 8.38
N SER A 444 -3.26 -9.76 9.06
CA SER A 444 -3.60 -8.35 8.94
C SER A 444 -2.63 -7.68 7.98
N GLN A 445 -3.16 -7.10 6.89
CA GLN A 445 -2.40 -6.41 5.84
C GLN A 445 -1.20 -7.23 5.35
N PRO A 446 -1.37 -8.52 4.98
CA PRO A 446 -0.25 -9.45 4.79
C PRO A 446 0.70 -9.04 3.67
N THR A 447 0.24 -8.28 2.68
CA THR A 447 1.06 -7.82 1.54
C THR A 447 1.39 -6.33 1.59
N ARG A 448 1.01 -5.61 2.64
CA ARG A 448 1.29 -4.16 2.75
C ARG A 448 2.78 -3.87 2.65
N GLY A 449 3.15 -3.04 1.68
CA GLY A 449 4.53 -2.58 1.49
C GLY A 449 5.54 -3.69 1.14
N VAL A 450 5.10 -4.80 0.54
CA VAL A 450 5.96 -5.80 -0.10
C VAL A 450 5.88 -5.65 -1.62
N ASP A 451 6.86 -6.23 -2.30
CA ASP A 451 6.86 -6.29 -3.77
C ASP A 451 5.84 -7.32 -4.30
N ILE A 452 5.49 -7.21 -5.60
CA ILE A 452 4.50 -8.08 -6.25
C ILE A 452 4.91 -9.56 -6.16
N GLY A 453 6.22 -9.85 -6.30
CA GLY A 453 6.73 -11.22 -6.20
C GLY A 453 6.59 -11.80 -4.79
N ALA A 454 6.76 -10.98 -3.74
CA ALA A 454 6.50 -11.38 -2.36
C ALA A 454 4.99 -11.51 -2.10
N ALA A 455 4.16 -10.61 -2.63
CA ALA A 455 2.70 -10.69 -2.51
C ALA A 455 2.15 -11.98 -3.13
N GLU A 456 2.58 -12.34 -4.35
CA GLU A 456 2.24 -13.62 -4.99
C GLU A 456 2.59 -14.82 -4.10
N TYR A 457 3.78 -14.80 -3.48
CA TYR A 457 4.22 -15.85 -2.57
C TYR A 457 3.32 -15.95 -1.33
N ILE A 458 2.99 -14.80 -0.71
CA ILE A 458 2.14 -14.72 0.48
C ILE A 458 0.75 -15.26 0.16
N HIS A 459 0.13 -14.80 -0.93
CA HIS A 459 -1.19 -15.25 -1.37
C HIS A 459 -1.23 -16.78 -1.55
N ARG A 460 -0.23 -17.34 -2.21
CA ARG A 460 -0.12 -18.79 -2.37
C ARG A 460 -0.05 -19.50 -1.02
N ARG A 461 0.71 -18.99 -0.05
CA ARG A 461 0.79 -19.58 1.30
C ARG A 461 -0.54 -19.53 2.05
N LEU A 462 -1.28 -18.43 1.97
CA LEU A 462 -2.60 -18.32 2.59
C LEU A 462 -3.59 -19.36 2.01
N ILE A 463 -3.56 -19.55 0.68
CA ILE A 463 -4.39 -20.56 0.00
C ILE A 463 -3.94 -21.99 0.35
N GLU A 464 -2.64 -22.25 0.48
CA GLU A 464 -2.12 -23.54 0.94
C GLU A 464 -2.62 -23.86 2.36
N GLU A 465 -2.63 -22.90 3.29
CA GLU A 465 -3.16 -23.10 4.63
C GLU A 465 -4.68 -23.36 4.62
N ARG A 466 -5.44 -22.60 3.81
CA ARG A 466 -6.85 -22.90 3.54
C ARG A 466 -7.01 -24.35 3.03
N GLY A 467 -6.18 -24.77 2.08
CA GLY A 467 -6.17 -26.13 1.52
C GLY A 467 -5.90 -27.23 2.55
N ARG A 468 -5.16 -26.92 3.62
CA ARG A 468 -4.92 -27.81 4.77
C ARG A 468 -6.08 -27.86 5.77
N GLY A 469 -7.13 -27.07 5.54
CA GLY A 469 -8.29 -26.97 6.44
C GLY A 469 -8.15 -25.95 7.56
N ALA A 470 -7.18 -25.02 7.46
CA ALA A 470 -7.17 -23.87 8.36
C ALA A 470 -8.31 -22.91 8.07
N ALA A 471 -8.85 -22.27 9.12
CA ALA A 471 -9.70 -21.09 9.01
C ALA A 471 -8.82 -19.87 8.86
N VAL A 472 -8.95 -19.12 7.77
CA VAL A 472 -8.08 -17.96 7.49
C VAL A 472 -8.92 -16.68 7.53
N LEU A 473 -8.55 -15.75 8.40
CA LEU A 473 -9.11 -14.40 8.44
C LEU A 473 -8.08 -13.44 7.87
N VAL A 474 -8.37 -12.84 6.71
CA VAL A 474 -7.53 -11.82 6.07
C VAL A 474 -8.16 -10.46 6.30
N ILE A 475 -7.40 -9.51 6.79
CA ILE A 475 -7.80 -8.11 6.90
C ILE A 475 -6.94 -7.32 5.92
N SER A 476 -7.55 -6.65 4.95
CA SER A 476 -6.81 -5.87 3.96
C SER A 476 -7.59 -4.64 3.48
N GLU A 477 -6.85 -3.56 3.25
CA GLU A 477 -7.34 -2.34 2.60
C GLU A 477 -7.31 -2.49 1.07
N ASP A 478 -6.54 -3.44 0.55
CA ASP A 478 -6.46 -3.74 -0.88
C ASP A 478 -7.64 -4.64 -1.30
N LEU A 479 -8.59 -4.05 -2.02
CA LEU A 479 -9.76 -4.79 -2.50
C LEU A 479 -9.40 -5.84 -3.54
N ASP A 480 -8.37 -5.63 -4.37
CA ASP A 480 -7.89 -6.64 -5.32
C ASP A 480 -7.38 -7.88 -4.54
N GLU A 481 -6.67 -7.67 -3.41
CA GLU A 481 -6.23 -8.76 -2.52
C GLU A 481 -7.41 -9.49 -1.87
N VAL A 482 -8.34 -8.74 -1.27
CA VAL A 482 -9.53 -9.33 -0.63
C VAL A 482 -10.34 -10.16 -1.63
N LEU A 483 -10.61 -9.63 -2.82
CA LEU A 483 -11.34 -10.32 -3.89
C LEU A 483 -10.58 -11.52 -4.46
N ALA A 484 -9.25 -11.47 -4.52
CA ALA A 484 -8.44 -12.56 -5.03
C ALA A 484 -8.39 -13.77 -4.07
N LEU A 485 -8.37 -13.53 -2.76
CA LEU A 485 -8.14 -14.56 -1.74
C LEU A 485 -9.42 -15.13 -1.13
N SER A 486 -10.43 -14.28 -0.90
CA SER A 486 -11.54 -14.62 0.01
C SER A 486 -12.61 -15.51 -0.62
N ASP A 487 -13.20 -16.38 0.16
CA ASP A 487 -14.42 -17.12 -0.17
C ASP A 487 -15.66 -16.28 0.19
N ARG A 488 -15.60 -15.60 1.34
CA ARG A 488 -16.58 -14.62 1.80
C ARG A 488 -15.88 -13.31 2.17
N ILE A 489 -16.60 -12.20 1.98
CA ILE A 489 -16.09 -10.86 2.23
C ILE A 489 -16.98 -10.18 3.25
N ALA A 490 -16.38 -9.74 4.36
CA ALA A 490 -17.00 -8.88 5.35
C ALA A 490 -16.55 -7.44 5.09
N VAL A 491 -17.48 -6.49 5.08
CA VAL A 491 -17.14 -5.07 4.93
C VAL A 491 -17.25 -4.38 6.28
N MET A 492 -16.17 -3.77 6.72
CA MET A 492 -16.08 -3.07 8.00
C MET A 492 -16.02 -1.55 7.80
N SER A 493 -16.92 -0.85 8.47
CA SER A 493 -16.95 0.62 8.53
C SER A 493 -17.35 1.08 9.92
N GLU A 494 -16.75 2.15 10.42
CA GLU A 494 -17.01 2.77 11.73
C GLU A 494 -17.07 1.77 12.91
N GLY A 495 -16.25 0.72 12.87
CA GLY A 495 -16.18 -0.29 13.91
C GLY A 495 -17.22 -1.40 13.81
N ARG A 496 -18.03 -1.47 12.75
CA ARG A 496 -19.07 -2.46 12.54
C ARG A 496 -18.85 -3.28 11.28
N ILE A 497 -19.24 -4.54 11.29
CA ILE A 497 -19.40 -5.32 10.07
C ILE A 497 -20.79 -4.97 9.49
N LEU A 498 -20.79 -4.25 8.37
CA LEU A 498 -22.02 -3.79 7.71
C LEU A 498 -22.66 -4.89 6.85
N ALA A 499 -21.85 -5.75 6.25
CA ALA A 499 -22.32 -6.86 5.44
C ALA A 499 -21.28 -7.98 5.41
N VAL A 500 -21.77 -9.22 5.24
CA VAL A 500 -20.94 -10.38 4.85
C VAL A 500 -21.60 -10.98 3.62
N MET A 501 -20.82 -11.16 2.55
CA MET A 501 -21.31 -11.63 1.26
C MET A 501 -20.38 -12.69 0.68
N ASP A 502 -20.93 -13.56 -0.15
CA ASP A 502 -20.10 -14.49 -0.92
C ASP A 502 -19.29 -13.73 -1.97
N ARG A 503 -18.11 -14.24 -2.31
CA ARG A 503 -17.20 -13.60 -3.27
C ARG A 503 -17.88 -13.27 -4.61
N ASP A 504 -18.73 -14.17 -5.10
CA ASP A 504 -19.39 -14.02 -6.41
C ASP A 504 -20.42 -12.88 -6.43
N GLU A 505 -20.90 -12.46 -5.26
CA GLU A 505 -21.80 -11.31 -5.09
C GLU A 505 -21.06 -10.00 -4.83
N ALA A 506 -19.77 -10.09 -4.53
CA ALA A 506 -18.94 -8.95 -4.14
C ALA A 506 -18.41 -8.22 -5.38
N THR A 507 -18.82 -6.97 -5.57
CA THR A 507 -18.25 -6.07 -6.58
C THR A 507 -17.52 -4.92 -5.91
N ILE A 508 -16.51 -4.37 -6.59
CA ILE A 508 -15.75 -3.22 -6.07
C ILE A 508 -16.68 -2.06 -5.72
N GLN A 509 -17.71 -1.80 -6.57
CA GLN A 509 -18.69 -0.74 -6.33
C GLN A 509 -19.51 -1.01 -5.06
N ARG A 510 -20.03 -2.25 -4.88
CA ARG A 510 -20.82 -2.61 -3.70
C ARG A 510 -20.01 -2.53 -2.41
N ILE A 511 -18.77 -3.05 -2.45
CA ILE A 511 -17.85 -2.96 -1.32
C ILE A 511 -17.52 -1.49 -1.03
N GLY A 512 -17.20 -0.69 -2.06
CA GLY A 512 -16.87 0.74 -1.93
C GLY A 512 -18.00 1.56 -1.31
N LEU A 513 -19.25 1.33 -1.71
CA LEU A 513 -20.43 1.99 -1.10
C LEU A 513 -20.57 1.66 0.38
N LEU A 514 -20.42 0.39 0.75
CA LEU A 514 -20.47 -0.05 2.15
C LEU A 514 -19.30 0.53 2.97
N MET A 515 -18.08 0.59 2.40
CA MET A 515 -16.93 1.20 3.05
C MET A 515 -17.11 2.71 3.30
N ALA A 516 -17.88 3.39 2.44
CA ALA A 516 -18.25 4.79 2.61
C ALA A 516 -19.41 5.01 3.61
N GLY A 517 -19.89 3.95 4.29
CA GLY A 517 -20.96 4.05 5.27
C GLY A 517 -22.36 4.19 4.67
N SER A 518 -22.51 4.03 3.34
CA SER A 518 -23.81 4.02 2.70
C SER A 518 -24.49 2.67 2.97
N GLU A 519 -25.60 2.64 3.70
CA GLU A 519 -26.40 1.44 3.85
C GLU A 519 -26.82 0.95 2.46
N ALA A 520 -26.49 -0.29 2.12
CA ALA A 520 -27.00 -0.91 0.91
C ALA A 520 -28.53 -0.93 0.99
N VAL A 521 -29.17 -0.11 0.17
CA VAL A 521 -30.58 -0.29 -0.11
C VAL A 521 -30.74 -1.69 -0.69
N ALA A 522 -31.38 -2.57 0.09
CA ALA A 522 -31.64 -3.98 -0.22
C ALA A 522 -32.47 -4.13 -1.51
#